data_14b8cfc2bdda09652d285104d7c3deb7
#
_entry.id   14b8cfc2bdda09652d285104d7c3deb7
#
_cell.length_a   1.000
_cell.length_b   1.000
_cell.length_c   1.000
_cell.angle_alpha   90.00
_cell.angle_beta   90.00
_cell.angle_gamma   90.00
#
_symmetry.space_group_name_H-M   'P 1'
#
loop_
_entity.id
_entity.type
_entity.pdbx_description
1 polymer ?
#
loop_
_entity_poly.entity_id
_entity_poly.type
_entity_poly.pdbx_seq_one_letter_code
_entity_poly.pdbx_strand_id
1 'polypeptide(L)'
;MTKNVKIQILSIYAYRYTIKLLQKFHEPYEKISLRQIKRARSHARKRGPGSNVPKVFSHRVRLDTNKVDHFIDFVNRPYFYQDVAFGTRTLTLDGGGKITMPNVIRTVTRSTMIMQYLQHCEEESFEPASRSTLCRILEVREASQQKSLSGLDNIAAEGVASFERLLSILEELNQAGAEKRRVTELAKKLNDGKRYLKTEFKVNCSAEESECADHCRKFALSDPVDPCFNHQCSHSHSMVCGQCEKLKATLDEMEERIKKQSSHLYSQELAAKNGSFLWKSHALRSVNQESAKQEALQSLDGQSVLFVIDWPMKFFK
;
A
#
# COMPACT_ATOMS: atom_id res chain seq x y z
N MET A 1 0.51 -39.28 -20.07
CA MET A 1 1.98 -39.40 -20.20
C MET A 1 2.64 -38.21 -19.51
N THR A 2 3.70 -38.40 -18.69
CA THR A 2 4.33 -37.27 -17.97
C THR A 2 5.16 -36.39 -18.93
N LYS A 3 5.31 -35.10 -18.60
CA LYS A 3 6.06 -34.14 -19.45
C LYS A 3 7.51 -34.60 -19.74
N ASN A 4 8.15 -35.28 -18.79
CA ASN A 4 9.53 -35.75 -18.94
C ASN A 4 9.66 -36.93 -19.91
N VAL A 5 8.73 -37.90 -19.85
CA VAL A 5 8.63 -39.00 -20.79
C VAL A 5 8.41 -38.53 -22.22
N LYS A 6 7.56 -37.51 -22.40
CA LYS A 6 7.36 -36.88 -23.74
C LYS A 6 8.65 -36.28 -24.28
N ILE A 7 9.40 -35.56 -23.49
CA ILE A 7 10.70 -34.98 -23.89
C ILE A 7 11.69 -36.08 -24.22
N GLN A 8 11.71 -37.15 -23.45
CA GLN A 8 12.59 -38.29 -23.65
C GLN A 8 12.30 -38.98 -25.01
N ILE A 9 11.06 -39.30 -25.26
CA ILE A 9 10.62 -39.92 -26.56
C ILE A 9 10.90 -38.98 -27.72
N LEU A 10 10.48 -37.72 -27.63
CA LEU A 10 10.74 -36.73 -28.67
C LEU A 10 12.23 -36.54 -28.95
N SER A 11 13.09 -36.67 -27.94
CA SER A 11 14.54 -36.49 -28.10
C SER A 11 15.17 -37.54 -29.05
N ILE A 12 14.54 -38.70 -29.23
CA ILE A 12 15.05 -39.79 -30.08
C ILE A 12 15.05 -39.35 -31.55
N TYR A 13 14.05 -38.63 -32.00
CA TYR A 13 13.86 -38.33 -33.43
C TYR A 13 13.70 -36.85 -33.77
N ALA A 14 13.47 -35.97 -32.78
CA ALA A 14 13.19 -34.55 -33.01
C ALA A 14 14.31 -33.82 -33.78
N TYR A 15 15.54 -34.27 -33.71
CA TYR A 15 16.67 -33.65 -34.43
C TYR A 15 16.72 -34.01 -35.90
N ARG A 16 16.05 -35.09 -36.31
CA ARG A 16 16.06 -35.59 -37.71
C ARG A 16 15.05 -34.89 -38.60
N TYR A 17 14.00 -34.29 -38.05
CA TYR A 17 12.87 -33.74 -38.81
C TYR A 17 12.68 -32.24 -38.55
N THR A 18 12.08 -31.54 -39.52
CA THR A 18 11.75 -30.12 -39.37
C THR A 18 10.66 -29.91 -38.29
N ILE A 19 10.62 -28.72 -37.70
CA ILE A 19 9.61 -28.39 -36.67
C ILE A 19 8.18 -28.54 -37.25
N LYS A 20 7.96 -28.01 -38.46
CA LYS A 20 6.65 -28.10 -39.15
C LYS A 20 6.22 -29.53 -39.34
N LEU A 21 7.11 -30.40 -39.77
CA LEU A 21 6.81 -31.81 -40.00
C LEU A 21 6.48 -32.54 -38.70
N LEU A 22 7.23 -32.28 -37.63
CA LEU A 22 6.95 -32.84 -36.30
C LEU A 22 5.60 -32.40 -35.76
N GLN A 23 5.25 -31.14 -35.93
CA GLN A 23 3.95 -30.63 -35.48
C GLN A 23 2.81 -31.30 -36.27
N LYS A 24 2.93 -31.38 -37.61
CA LYS A 24 1.94 -32.05 -38.50
C LYS A 24 1.81 -33.54 -38.17
N PHE A 25 2.90 -34.24 -37.95
CA PHE A 25 2.90 -35.67 -37.61
C PHE A 25 2.19 -35.99 -36.32
N HIS A 26 2.34 -35.10 -35.31
CA HIS A 26 1.73 -35.28 -33.98
C HIS A 26 0.31 -34.72 -33.86
N GLU A 27 -0.13 -33.89 -34.80
CA GLU A 27 -1.45 -33.24 -34.76
C GLU A 27 -2.62 -34.18 -34.49
N PRO A 28 -2.68 -35.40 -35.09
CA PRO A 28 -3.77 -36.34 -34.85
C PRO A 28 -3.79 -36.95 -33.44
N TYR A 29 -2.65 -36.95 -32.75
CA TYR A 29 -2.50 -37.61 -31.45
C TYR A 29 -2.42 -36.62 -30.30
N GLU A 30 -1.58 -35.65 -30.41
CA GLU A 30 -1.38 -34.61 -29.41
C GLU A 30 -0.60 -33.42 -29.99
N LYS A 31 -1.13 -32.20 -29.88
CA LYS A 31 -0.41 -30.98 -30.31
C LYS A 31 0.88 -30.77 -29.57
N ILE A 32 1.99 -30.76 -30.29
CA ILE A 32 3.32 -30.51 -29.73
C ILE A 32 3.72 -29.05 -29.94
N SER A 33 4.10 -28.38 -28.84
CA SER A 33 4.54 -26.98 -28.89
C SER A 33 5.98 -26.87 -29.42
N LEU A 34 6.31 -25.73 -30.02
CA LEU A 34 7.67 -25.37 -30.43
C LEU A 34 8.67 -25.49 -29.25
N ARG A 35 8.24 -25.12 -28.06
CA ARG A 35 9.06 -25.19 -26.84
C ARG A 35 9.42 -26.62 -26.47
N GLN A 36 8.48 -27.56 -26.62
CA GLN A 36 8.74 -28.99 -26.35
C GLN A 36 9.76 -29.55 -27.33
N ILE A 37 9.62 -29.24 -28.64
CA ILE A 37 10.56 -29.71 -29.67
C ILE A 37 11.96 -29.14 -29.41
N LYS A 38 12.11 -27.83 -29.13
CA LYS A 38 13.38 -27.19 -28.80
C LYS A 38 14.02 -27.83 -27.56
N ARG A 39 13.23 -28.12 -26.52
CA ARG A 39 13.70 -28.76 -25.30
C ARG A 39 14.15 -30.20 -25.54
N ALA A 40 13.44 -30.98 -26.34
CA ALA A 40 13.81 -32.32 -26.72
C ALA A 40 15.13 -32.35 -27.49
N ARG A 41 15.30 -31.46 -28.48
CA ARG A 41 16.57 -31.31 -29.22
C ARG A 41 17.74 -30.90 -28.33
N SER A 42 17.52 -29.97 -27.39
CA SER A 42 18.55 -29.58 -26.43
C SER A 42 18.91 -30.74 -25.51
N HIS A 43 17.93 -31.55 -25.08
CA HIS A 43 18.15 -32.73 -24.27
C HIS A 43 18.97 -33.80 -25.02
N ALA A 44 18.59 -34.07 -26.28
CA ALA A 44 19.32 -35.02 -27.14
C ALA A 44 20.81 -34.60 -27.33
N ARG A 45 21.08 -33.30 -27.52
CA ARG A 45 22.46 -32.79 -27.63
C ARG A 45 23.27 -32.90 -26.37
N LYS A 46 22.66 -32.68 -25.20
CA LYS A 46 23.37 -32.60 -23.93
C LYS A 46 23.56 -33.95 -23.26
N ARG A 47 22.61 -34.87 -23.43
CA ARG A 47 22.57 -36.15 -22.68
C ARG A 47 22.40 -37.39 -23.56
N GLY A 48 22.24 -37.20 -24.87
CA GLY A 48 21.97 -38.25 -25.83
C GLY A 48 20.46 -38.45 -26.09
N PRO A 49 20.11 -38.93 -27.30
CA PRO A 49 18.72 -39.27 -27.68
C PRO A 49 18.13 -40.34 -26.77
N GLY A 50 16.92 -40.18 -26.30
CA GLY A 50 16.22 -41.17 -25.48
C GLY A 50 16.71 -41.30 -24.03
N SER A 51 17.76 -40.57 -23.62
CA SER A 51 18.28 -40.62 -22.26
C SER A 51 17.22 -40.09 -21.25
N ASN A 52 17.33 -40.61 -20.00
CA ASN A 52 16.38 -40.23 -18.95
C ASN A 52 16.44 -38.74 -18.66
N VAL A 53 15.26 -38.12 -18.60
CA VAL A 53 15.09 -36.71 -18.20
C VAL A 53 14.96 -36.66 -16.68
N PRO A 54 15.98 -36.17 -15.94
CA PRO A 54 15.93 -36.16 -14.49
C PRO A 54 14.78 -35.31 -14.00
N LYS A 55 14.10 -35.76 -12.96
CA LYS A 55 13.13 -34.92 -12.23
C LYS A 55 13.92 -33.81 -11.54
N VAL A 56 13.82 -32.61 -12.05
CA VAL A 56 14.29 -31.43 -11.35
C VAL A 56 13.27 -31.11 -10.28
N PHE A 57 13.59 -31.38 -9.04
CA PHE A 57 12.82 -30.90 -7.91
C PHE A 57 13.11 -29.41 -7.79
N SER A 58 12.22 -28.58 -8.31
CA SER A 58 12.28 -27.16 -8.02
C SER A 58 11.68 -26.95 -6.62
N HIS A 59 12.54 -26.77 -5.63
CA HIS A 59 12.06 -26.23 -4.37
C HIS A 59 11.57 -24.82 -4.62
N ARG A 60 10.31 -24.54 -4.31
CA ARG A 60 9.84 -23.18 -4.22
C ARG A 60 10.50 -22.57 -2.99
N VAL A 61 11.50 -21.75 -3.21
CA VAL A 61 12.05 -20.90 -2.15
C VAL A 61 10.91 -19.98 -1.71
N ARG A 62 10.52 -20.06 -0.44
CA ARG A 62 9.55 -19.12 0.14
C ARG A 62 10.16 -17.73 0.09
N LEU A 63 9.33 -16.76 -0.21
CA LEU A 63 9.73 -15.38 -0.19
C LEU A 63 10.14 -15.01 1.24
N ASP A 64 11.32 -14.42 1.39
CA ASP A 64 11.80 -13.94 2.68
C ASP A 64 10.95 -12.72 3.11
N THR A 65 10.31 -12.88 4.26
CA THR A 65 9.42 -11.84 4.81
C THR A 65 10.19 -10.56 5.09
N ASN A 66 11.42 -10.63 5.59
CA ASN A 66 12.24 -9.47 5.87
C ASN A 66 12.52 -8.64 4.60
N LYS A 67 12.77 -9.32 3.46
CA LYS A 67 12.97 -8.65 2.16
C LYS A 67 11.67 -7.99 1.65
N VAL A 68 10.52 -8.58 1.95
CA VAL A 68 9.22 -8.00 1.61
C VAL A 68 8.94 -6.77 2.47
N ASP A 69 9.12 -6.89 3.78
CA ASP A 69 8.85 -5.82 4.75
C ASP A 69 9.76 -4.62 4.47
N HIS A 70 11.06 -4.85 4.26
CA HIS A 70 12.01 -3.81 3.90
C HIS A 70 11.62 -3.06 2.60
N PHE A 71 11.15 -3.80 1.58
CA PHE A 71 10.67 -3.19 0.36
C PHE A 71 9.36 -2.42 0.57
N ILE A 72 8.44 -2.94 1.37
CA ILE A 72 7.16 -2.29 1.68
C ILE A 72 7.41 -1.00 2.47
N ASP A 73 8.31 -1.01 3.43
CA ASP A 73 8.67 0.18 4.20
C ASP A 73 9.31 1.25 3.32
N PHE A 74 10.18 0.86 2.39
CA PHE A 74 10.76 1.78 1.43
C PHE A 74 9.69 2.41 0.53
N VAL A 75 8.81 1.61 -0.08
CA VAL A 75 7.80 2.13 -1.01
C VAL A 75 6.65 2.88 -0.32
N ASN A 76 6.49 2.72 0.99
CA ASN A 76 5.52 3.48 1.79
C ASN A 76 5.99 4.89 2.14
N ARG A 77 7.21 5.27 1.78
CA ARG A 77 7.71 6.62 2.02
C ARG A 77 6.83 7.66 1.30
N PRO A 78 6.58 8.83 1.93
CA PRO A 78 5.58 9.80 1.46
C PRO A 78 5.77 10.28 0.02
N TYR A 79 7.02 10.36 -0.43
CA TYR A 79 7.35 10.85 -1.77
C TYR A 79 7.01 9.87 -2.91
N PHE A 80 6.70 8.60 -2.59
CA PHE A 80 6.29 7.62 -3.59
C PHE A 80 4.78 7.51 -3.77
N TYR A 81 4.03 7.74 -2.70
CA TYR A 81 2.58 7.61 -2.69
C TYR A 81 1.93 8.83 -2.08
N GLN A 82 0.88 9.26 -2.71
CA GLN A 82 0.02 10.29 -2.19
C GLN A 82 -1.39 9.72 -2.02
N ASP A 83 -1.95 9.92 -0.84
CA ASP A 83 -3.32 9.54 -0.58
C ASP A 83 -4.26 10.42 -1.39
N VAL A 84 -5.32 9.84 -1.90
CA VAL A 84 -6.46 10.57 -2.45
C VAL A 84 -7.55 10.65 -1.40
N ALA A 85 -8.24 11.78 -1.37
CA ALA A 85 -9.28 12.04 -0.40
C ALA A 85 -10.43 11.02 -0.47
N PHE A 86 -10.63 10.36 -1.61
CA PHE A 86 -11.80 9.53 -1.87
C PHE A 86 -11.48 8.29 -2.71
N GLY A 87 -12.40 7.34 -2.65
CA GLY A 87 -12.35 6.09 -3.39
C GLY A 87 -11.68 4.95 -2.63
N THR A 88 -12.29 3.79 -2.73
CA THR A 88 -11.78 2.55 -2.17
C THR A 88 -11.74 1.48 -3.25
N ARG A 89 -10.92 0.46 -3.07
CA ARG A 89 -10.90 -0.74 -3.90
C ARG A 89 -10.96 -1.98 -3.03
N THR A 90 -11.51 -3.03 -3.58
CA THR A 90 -11.63 -4.32 -2.90
C THR A 90 -10.63 -5.31 -3.49
N LEU A 91 -9.78 -5.88 -2.66
CA LEU A 91 -8.91 -7.01 -3.01
C LEU A 91 -9.61 -8.30 -2.59
N THR A 92 -9.64 -9.27 -3.48
CA THR A 92 -10.12 -10.63 -3.17
C THR A 92 -8.90 -11.51 -2.86
N LEU A 93 -8.89 -12.11 -1.70
CA LEU A 93 -7.86 -13.06 -1.29
C LEU A 93 -8.10 -14.44 -1.91
N ASP A 94 -7.05 -15.26 -2.03
CA ASP A 94 -7.13 -16.62 -2.56
C ASP A 94 -8.10 -17.52 -1.77
N GLY A 95 -8.37 -17.20 -0.49
CA GLY A 95 -9.37 -17.85 0.36
C GLY A 95 -10.80 -17.30 0.23
N GLY A 96 -11.10 -16.43 -0.75
CA GLY A 96 -12.43 -15.84 -0.96
C GLY A 96 -12.76 -14.64 -0.05
N GLY A 97 -11.89 -14.31 0.89
CA GLY A 97 -12.01 -13.09 1.71
C GLY A 97 -11.83 -11.82 0.87
N LYS A 98 -12.53 -10.76 1.25
CA LYS A 98 -12.41 -9.44 0.61
C LYS A 98 -11.83 -8.43 1.58
N ILE A 99 -10.82 -7.67 1.15
CA ILE A 99 -10.23 -6.56 1.91
C ILE A 99 -10.48 -5.28 1.14
N THR A 100 -11.12 -4.31 1.77
CA THR A 100 -11.32 -2.98 1.21
C THR A 100 -10.13 -2.09 1.61
N MET A 101 -9.53 -1.42 0.62
CA MET A 101 -8.38 -0.56 0.80
C MET A 101 -8.65 0.81 0.18
N PRO A 102 -8.18 1.91 0.78
CA PRO A 102 -8.28 3.22 0.16
C PRO A 102 -7.46 3.28 -1.14
N ASN A 103 -7.91 4.13 -2.07
CA ASN A 103 -7.13 4.42 -3.26
C ASN A 103 -5.89 5.23 -2.91
N VAL A 104 -4.80 4.92 -3.57
CA VAL A 104 -3.55 5.68 -3.48
C VAL A 104 -3.02 6.00 -4.87
N ILE A 105 -2.42 7.15 -5.03
CA ILE A 105 -1.76 7.56 -6.27
C ILE A 105 -0.26 7.39 -6.10
N ARG A 106 0.36 6.83 -7.12
CA ARG A 106 1.81 6.71 -7.20
C ARG A 106 2.39 7.91 -7.93
N THR A 107 3.34 8.59 -7.30
CA THR A 107 4.01 9.78 -7.85
C THR A 107 5.08 9.42 -8.88
N VAL A 108 5.62 8.20 -8.82
CA VAL A 108 6.66 7.70 -9.73
C VAL A 108 6.26 6.39 -10.39
N THR A 109 6.92 6.04 -11.51
CA THR A 109 6.67 4.75 -12.17
C THR A 109 7.17 3.58 -11.33
N ARG A 110 6.59 2.39 -11.54
CA ARG A 110 7.05 1.15 -10.87
C ARG A 110 8.54 0.89 -11.10
N SER A 111 9.00 1.10 -12.32
CA SER A 111 10.41 0.88 -12.70
C SER A 111 11.36 1.84 -11.99
N THR A 112 10.98 3.11 -11.89
CA THR A 112 11.76 4.14 -11.18
C THR A 112 11.84 3.81 -9.69
N MET A 113 10.71 3.43 -9.06
CA MET A 113 10.64 3.07 -7.66
C MET A 113 11.55 1.86 -7.34
N ILE A 114 11.51 0.82 -8.18
CA ILE A 114 12.37 -0.36 -8.00
C ILE A 114 13.85 0.01 -8.20
N MET A 115 14.15 0.87 -9.16
CA MET A 115 15.54 1.33 -9.38
C MET A 115 16.08 2.07 -8.16
N GLN A 116 15.32 3.01 -7.61
CA GLN A 116 15.69 3.75 -6.39
C GLN A 116 15.79 2.83 -5.16
N TYR A 117 14.92 1.83 -5.05
CA TYR A 117 15.02 0.83 -3.99
C TYR A 117 16.30 0.00 -4.08
N LEU A 118 16.68 -0.45 -5.28
CA LEU A 118 17.90 -1.24 -5.47
C LEU A 118 19.14 -0.41 -5.12
N GLN A 119 19.17 0.86 -5.50
CA GLN A 119 20.24 1.79 -5.11
C GLN A 119 20.29 1.96 -3.58
N HIS A 120 19.16 2.17 -2.93
CA HIS A 120 19.08 2.26 -1.47
C HIS A 120 19.59 0.98 -0.78
N CYS A 121 19.26 -0.20 -1.33
CA CYS A 121 19.79 -1.47 -0.81
C CYS A 121 21.31 -1.59 -0.96
N GLU A 122 21.89 -1.07 -2.05
CA GLU A 122 23.35 -1.00 -2.23
C GLU A 122 24.00 -0.11 -1.17
N GLU A 123 23.42 1.05 -0.89
CA GLU A 123 23.90 1.99 0.13
C GLU A 123 23.82 1.38 1.55
N GLU A 124 22.77 0.63 1.87
CA GLU A 124 22.58 -0.03 3.18
C GLU A 124 23.22 -1.42 3.27
N SER A 125 23.89 -1.91 2.20
CA SER A 125 24.43 -3.27 2.11
C SER A 125 23.37 -4.35 2.39
N PHE A 126 22.13 -4.12 1.98
CA PHE A 126 21.00 -5.04 2.14
C PHE A 126 20.77 -5.86 0.86
N GLU A 127 20.60 -7.19 0.98
CA GLU A 127 20.31 -8.06 -0.17
C GLU A 127 18.82 -8.03 -0.54
N PRO A 128 18.41 -7.36 -1.65
CA PRO A 128 17.01 -7.23 -2.02
C PRO A 128 16.40 -8.52 -2.57
N ALA A 129 15.08 -8.58 -2.67
CA ALA A 129 14.39 -9.59 -3.45
C ALA A 129 14.64 -9.38 -4.95
N SER A 130 14.44 -10.42 -5.77
CA SER A 130 14.62 -10.31 -7.22
C SER A 130 13.69 -9.24 -7.82
N ARG A 131 14.16 -8.53 -8.86
CA ARG A 131 13.39 -7.49 -9.55
C ARG A 131 11.99 -7.97 -9.98
N SER A 132 11.86 -9.23 -10.43
CA SER A 132 10.57 -9.81 -10.80
C SER A 132 9.63 -9.96 -9.60
N THR A 133 10.17 -10.28 -8.42
CA THR A 133 9.39 -10.34 -7.18
C THR A 133 8.93 -8.95 -6.75
N LEU A 134 9.81 -7.95 -6.79
CA LEU A 134 9.47 -6.56 -6.49
C LEU A 134 8.36 -6.03 -7.42
N CYS A 135 8.44 -6.33 -8.73
CA CYS A 135 7.38 -5.98 -9.67
C CYS A 135 6.03 -6.60 -9.29
N ARG A 136 6.01 -7.89 -8.89
CA ARG A 136 4.78 -8.57 -8.47
C ARG A 136 4.19 -7.98 -7.20
N ILE A 137 5.02 -7.61 -6.23
CA ILE A 137 4.55 -6.91 -5.03
C ILE A 137 3.85 -5.61 -5.41
N LEU A 138 4.44 -4.81 -6.31
CA LEU A 138 3.85 -3.56 -6.80
C LEU A 138 2.61 -3.78 -7.70
N GLU A 139 2.46 -4.95 -8.33
CA GLU A 139 1.24 -5.32 -9.07
C GLU A 139 0.07 -5.59 -8.14
N VAL A 140 0.30 -6.32 -7.05
CA VAL A 140 -0.73 -6.56 -6.02
C VAL A 140 -1.13 -5.26 -5.32
N ARG A 141 -0.17 -4.36 -5.11
CA ARG A 141 -0.39 -3.02 -4.59
C ARG A 141 -0.68 -2.03 -5.71
N GLU A 142 -1.68 -2.32 -6.53
CA GLU A 142 -2.08 -1.40 -7.60
C GLU A 142 -2.34 0.00 -7.05
N ALA A 143 -1.67 0.97 -7.63
CA ALA A 143 -1.91 2.39 -7.41
C ALA A 143 -2.06 3.06 -8.77
N SER A 144 -3.00 3.98 -8.87
CA SER A 144 -3.15 4.81 -10.06
C SER A 144 -1.89 5.65 -10.24
N GLN A 145 -1.41 5.77 -11.47
CA GLN A 145 -0.34 6.70 -11.80
C GLN A 145 -0.97 8.00 -12.26
N GLN A 146 -0.76 9.06 -11.52
CA GLN A 146 -1.22 10.39 -11.92
C GLN A 146 -0.16 11.08 -12.76
N LYS A 147 -0.60 11.64 -13.89
CA LYS A 147 0.27 12.40 -14.80
C LYS A 147 0.35 13.89 -14.45
N SER A 148 -0.54 14.37 -13.60
CA SER A 148 -0.57 15.76 -13.15
C SER A 148 -0.75 15.86 -11.65
N LEU A 149 -0.27 16.96 -11.06
CA LEU A 149 -0.42 17.27 -9.64
C LEU A 149 -1.80 17.82 -9.27
N SER A 150 -2.70 17.96 -10.24
CA SER A 150 -4.07 18.44 -9.99
C SER A 150 -4.86 17.38 -9.20
N GLY A 151 -5.56 17.80 -8.16
CA GLY A 151 -6.36 16.93 -7.30
C GLY A 151 -5.57 16.20 -6.20
N LEU A 152 -4.39 16.71 -5.83
CA LEU A 152 -3.65 16.20 -4.68
C LEU A 152 -4.27 16.68 -3.38
N ASP A 153 -4.34 15.77 -2.42
CA ASP A 153 -4.82 16.06 -1.07
C ASP A 153 -3.70 16.71 -0.24
N ASN A 154 -3.70 18.04 -0.19
CA ASN A 154 -2.70 18.80 0.56
C ASN A 154 -2.77 18.55 2.07
N ILE A 155 -3.97 18.31 2.62
CA ILE A 155 -4.13 18.05 4.06
C ILE A 155 -3.56 16.66 4.40
N ALA A 156 -3.78 15.67 3.55
CA ALA A 156 -3.15 14.37 3.73
C ALA A 156 -1.62 14.44 3.59
N ALA A 157 -1.11 15.24 2.66
CA ALA A 157 0.33 15.46 2.48
C ALA A 157 0.95 16.16 3.71
N GLU A 158 0.30 17.20 4.24
CA GLU A 158 0.72 17.88 5.47
C GLU A 158 0.63 16.98 6.69
N GLY A 159 -0.40 16.13 6.78
CA GLY A 159 -0.53 15.12 7.82
C GLY A 159 0.62 14.12 7.81
N VAL A 160 1.00 13.64 6.63
CA VAL A 160 2.18 12.78 6.48
C VAL A 160 3.46 13.51 6.91
N ALA A 161 3.65 14.76 6.48
CA ALA A 161 4.79 15.59 6.87
C ALA A 161 4.83 15.84 8.38
N SER A 162 3.68 15.92 9.03
CA SER A 162 3.58 16.05 10.50
C SER A 162 4.15 14.82 11.21
N PHE A 163 3.85 13.61 10.76
CA PHE A 163 4.47 12.40 11.31
C PHE A 163 5.99 12.35 11.07
N GLU A 164 6.48 12.83 9.92
CA GLU A 164 7.94 12.91 9.67
C GLU A 164 8.62 13.89 10.65
N ARG A 165 7.97 15.03 10.94
CA ARG A 165 8.49 15.98 11.94
C ARG A 165 8.53 15.36 13.35
N LEU A 166 7.47 14.61 13.74
CA LEU A 166 7.46 13.91 15.02
C LEU A 166 8.59 12.87 15.12
N LEU A 167 8.88 12.15 14.03
CA LEU A 167 10.01 11.22 13.98
C LEU A 167 11.36 11.95 14.05
N SER A 168 11.50 13.10 13.37
CA SER A 168 12.71 13.94 13.45
C SER A 168 12.95 14.45 14.88
N ILE A 169 11.90 14.90 15.58
CA ILE A 169 11.99 15.32 16.98
C ILE A 169 12.46 14.17 17.88
N LEU A 170 11.97 12.94 17.65
CA LEU A 170 12.44 11.76 18.39
C LEU A 170 13.93 11.49 18.14
N GLU A 171 14.42 11.70 16.94
CA GLU A 171 15.83 11.55 16.63
C GLU A 171 16.69 12.63 17.31
N GLU A 172 16.22 13.88 17.34
CA GLU A 172 16.88 14.96 18.10
C GLU A 172 16.95 14.65 19.60
N LEU A 173 15.88 14.10 20.19
CA LEU A 173 15.86 13.65 21.57
C LEU A 173 16.85 12.50 21.83
N ASN A 174 16.98 11.58 20.88
CA ASN A 174 17.96 10.49 20.95
C ASN A 174 19.39 11.03 20.93
N GLN A 175 19.70 12.01 20.09
CA GLN A 175 21.00 12.68 20.04
C GLN A 175 21.28 13.49 21.30
N ALA A 176 20.24 14.05 21.95
CA ALA A 176 20.33 14.74 23.20
C ALA A 176 20.46 13.81 24.42
N GLY A 177 20.58 12.50 24.23
CA GLY A 177 20.82 11.52 25.29
C GLY A 177 19.57 10.86 25.88
N ALA A 178 18.42 10.96 25.20
CA ALA A 178 17.24 10.21 25.61
C ALA A 178 17.46 8.69 25.47
N GLU A 179 16.75 7.90 26.29
CA GLU A 179 16.86 6.43 26.30
C GLU A 179 16.51 5.84 24.92
N LYS A 180 17.50 5.33 24.20
CA LYS A 180 17.39 4.80 22.83
C LYS A 180 16.25 3.78 22.68
N ARG A 181 16.06 2.88 23.65
CA ARG A 181 14.99 1.88 23.62
C ARG A 181 13.61 2.53 23.56
N ARG A 182 13.40 3.58 24.36
CA ARG A 182 12.12 4.31 24.40
C ARG A 182 11.86 5.10 23.13
N VAL A 183 12.90 5.75 22.60
CA VAL A 183 12.81 6.46 21.31
C VAL A 183 12.41 5.51 20.19
N THR A 184 13.05 4.34 20.12
CA THR A 184 12.71 3.31 19.11
C THR A 184 11.27 2.81 19.26
N GLU A 185 10.80 2.60 20.49
CA GLU A 185 9.42 2.19 20.77
C GLU A 185 8.41 3.24 20.33
N LEU A 186 8.63 4.52 20.64
CA LEU A 186 7.79 5.64 20.23
C LEU A 186 7.78 5.82 18.71
N ALA A 187 8.93 5.73 18.06
CA ALA A 187 9.03 5.79 16.60
C ALA A 187 8.23 4.67 15.93
N LYS A 188 8.26 3.45 16.48
CA LYS A 188 7.44 2.34 16.01
C LYS A 188 5.94 2.63 16.17
N LYS A 189 5.52 3.09 17.36
CA LYS A 189 4.12 3.45 17.63
C LYS A 189 3.61 4.56 16.70
N LEU A 190 4.43 5.58 16.39
CA LEU A 190 4.11 6.63 15.43
C LEU A 190 3.94 6.10 14.01
N ASN A 191 4.85 5.24 13.56
CA ASN A 191 4.75 4.62 12.25
C ASN A 191 3.50 3.72 12.13
N ASP A 192 3.15 3.00 13.20
CA ASP A 192 1.92 2.20 13.26
C ASP A 192 0.68 3.10 13.18
N GLY A 193 0.65 4.22 13.92
CA GLY A 193 -0.44 5.21 13.85
C GLY A 193 -0.56 5.87 12.48
N LYS A 194 0.56 6.25 11.86
CA LYS A 194 0.60 6.78 10.50
C LYS A 194 0.02 5.77 9.49
N ARG A 195 0.43 4.50 9.58
CA ARG A 195 -0.09 3.44 8.73
C ARG A 195 -1.59 3.25 8.93
N TYR A 196 -2.05 3.23 10.17
CA TYR A 196 -3.47 3.13 10.51
C TYR A 196 -4.31 4.24 9.86
N LEU A 197 -3.92 5.51 9.97
CA LEU A 197 -4.62 6.62 9.34
C LEU A 197 -4.65 6.50 7.80
N LYS A 198 -3.58 5.97 7.20
CA LYS A 198 -3.51 5.75 5.75
C LYS A 198 -4.43 4.64 5.24
N THR A 199 -4.71 3.64 6.06
CA THR A 199 -5.35 2.40 5.61
C THR A 199 -6.67 2.12 6.33
N GLU A 200 -6.60 1.57 7.51
CA GLU A 200 -7.77 1.03 8.25
C GLU A 200 -8.75 2.11 8.68
N PHE A 201 -8.26 3.29 9.07
CA PHE A 201 -9.10 4.36 9.57
C PHE A 201 -10.18 4.78 8.56
N LYS A 202 -9.81 4.96 7.28
CA LYS A 202 -10.75 5.33 6.22
C LYS A 202 -11.84 4.26 6.00
N VAL A 203 -11.49 3.00 6.17
CA VAL A 203 -12.45 1.89 6.07
C VAL A 203 -13.39 1.87 7.27
N ASN A 204 -12.85 2.09 8.47
CA ASN A 204 -13.64 2.11 9.71
C ASN A 204 -14.62 3.30 9.78
N CYS A 205 -14.32 4.40 9.06
CA CYS A 205 -15.19 5.59 8.97
C CYS A 205 -16.30 5.47 7.92
N SER A 206 -16.41 4.36 7.20
CA SER A 206 -17.38 4.19 6.10
C SER A 206 -18.80 3.91 6.56
N ALA A 207 -19.03 3.60 7.83
CA ALA A 207 -20.37 3.40 8.38
C ALA A 207 -21.05 4.74 8.67
N GLU A 208 -22.34 4.86 8.31
CA GLU A 208 -23.13 6.07 8.51
C GLU A 208 -23.28 6.41 10.00
N GLU A 209 -23.54 5.42 10.80
CA GLU A 209 -23.58 5.49 12.26
C GLU A 209 -22.52 4.57 12.85
N SER A 210 -21.56 5.16 13.56
CA SER A 210 -20.51 4.40 14.23
C SER A 210 -20.70 4.46 15.74
N GLU A 211 -20.71 3.31 16.39
CA GLU A 211 -20.68 3.22 17.86
C GLU A 211 -19.33 3.70 18.44
N CYS A 212 -18.31 3.90 17.59
CA CYS A 212 -17.04 4.46 17.98
C CYS A 212 -17.03 5.98 17.72
N ALA A 213 -16.84 6.78 18.76
CA ALA A 213 -16.79 8.23 18.71
C ALA A 213 -15.77 8.76 17.67
N ASP A 214 -14.58 8.16 17.61
CA ASP A 214 -13.52 8.55 16.68
C ASP A 214 -13.85 8.31 15.21
N HIS A 215 -14.80 7.44 14.90
CA HIS A 215 -15.23 7.11 13.54
C HIS A 215 -16.58 7.71 13.19
N CYS A 216 -17.30 8.25 14.15
CA CYS A 216 -18.57 8.92 13.93
C CYS A 216 -18.34 10.36 13.49
N ARG A 217 -18.81 10.72 12.28
CA ARG A 217 -18.62 12.06 11.73
C ARG A 217 -19.22 13.15 12.62
N LYS A 218 -20.48 12.96 13.07
CA LYS A 218 -21.19 13.96 13.87
C LYS A 218 -20.47 14.23 15.19
N PHE A 219 -19.98 13.18 15.85
CA PHE A 219 -19.30 13.29 17.12
C PHE A 219 -17.86 13.81 16.96
N ALA A 220 -17.06 13.17 16.07
CA ALA A 220 -15.64 13.48 15.95
C ALA A 220 -15.36 14.89 15.34
N LEU A 221 -16.32 15.48 14.62
CA LEU A 221 -16.23 16.83 14.05
C LEU A 221 -17.11 17.83 14.78
N SER A 222 -17.82 17.42 15.84
CA SER A 222 -18.63 18.36 16.61
C SER A 222 -17.76 19.35 17.38
N ASP A 223 -18.16 20.62 17.30
CA ASP A 223 -17.57 21.68 18.10
C ASP A 223 -18.70 22.37 18.88
N PRO A 224 -18.69 22.32 20.22
CA PRO A 224 -19.75 22.94 21.01
C PRO A 224 -19.78 24.47 20.91
N VAL A 225 -18.71 25.08 20.43
CA VAL A 225 -18.59 26.54 20.28
C VAL A 225 -19.10 26.99 18.88
N ASP A 226 -18.96 26.15 17.86
CA ASP A 226 -19.42 26.48 16.50
C ASP A 226 -20.85 25.99 16.27
N PRO A 227 -21.84 26.90 16.08
CA PRO A 227 -23.24 26.52 15.83
C PRO A 227 -23.43 25.62 14.61
N CYS A 228 -22.55 25.72 13.60
CA CYS A 228 -22.62 24.92 12.38
C CYS A 228 -22.20 23.47 12.62
N PHE A 229 -21.41 23.22 13.65
CA PHE A 229 -20.87 21.90 13.99
C PHE A 229 -21.34 21.36 15.34
N ASN A 230 -22.25 22.08 16.02
CA ASN A 230 -22.81 21.65 17.28
C ASN A 230 -23.97 20.64 17.08
N HIS A 231 -23.64 19.46 16.54
CA HIS A 231 -24.62 18.40 16.32
C HIS A 231 -24.41 17.26 17.30
N GLN A 232 -25.42 16.98 18.12
CA GLN A 232 -25.45 15.79 18.96
C GLN A 232 -25.82 14.56 18.12
N CYS A 233 -25.16 13.44 18.41
CA CYS A 233 -25.52 12.17 17.81
C CYS A 233 -26.83 11.63 18.39
N SER A 234 -27.65 10.98 17.56
CA SER A 234 -28.87 10.28 17.97
C SER A 234 -28.62 8.88 18.54
N HIS A 235 -27.37 8.41 18.53
CA HIS A 235 -26.95 7.08 18.96
C HIS A 235 -25.83 7.18 20.02
N SER A 236 -25.65 6.10 20.77
CA SER A 236 -24.60 6.00 21.79
C SER A 236 -23.25 5.62 21.18
N HIS A 237 -22.15 6.09 21.79
CA HIS A 237 -20.79 5.71 21.46
C HIS A 237 -20.24 4.80 22.57
N SER A 238 -20.57 3.51 22.47
CA SER A 238 -20.19 2.50 23.45
C SER A 238 -18.84 1.83 23.14
N MET A 239 -18.37 1.93 21.90
CA MET A 239 -17.14 1.30 21.43
C MET A 239 -15.98 2.27 21.40
N VAL A 240 -14.79 1.77 21.70
CA VAL A 240 -13.52 2.49 21.64
C VAL A 240 -12.62 1.83 20.61
N CYS A 241 -12.07 2.60 19.68
CA CYS A 241 -11.09 2.09 18.74
C CYS A 241 -9.71 2.04 19.37
N GLY A 242 -9.20 0.82 19.61
CA GLY A 242 -7.88 0.63 20.21
C GLY A 242 -6.72 1.25 19.39
N GLN A 243 -6.85 1.44 18.09
CA GLN A 243 -5.83 2.10 17.26
C GLN A 243 -5.86 3.63 17.41
N CYS A 244 -7.06 4.23 17.50
CA CYS A 244 -7.21 5.65 17.78
C CYS A 244 -6.67 6.00 19.15
N GLU A 245 -6.98 5.18 20.17
CA GLU A 245 -6.46 5.32 21.54
C GLU A 245 -4.93 5.21 21.59
N LYS A 246 -4.37 4.20 20.92
CA LYS A 246 -2.90 4.04 20.84
C LYS A 246 -2.22 5.24 20.20
N LEU A 247 -2.79 5.77 19.10
CA LEU A 247 -2.24 6.96 18.46
C LEU A 247 -2.28 8.16 19.38
N LYS A 248 -3.43 8.41 20.01
CA LYS A 248 -3.59 9.51 20.98
C LYS A 248 -2.62 9.38 22.13
N ALA A 249 -2.57 8.23 22.80
CA ALA A 249 -1.66 7.98 23.91
C ALA A 249 -0.19 8.15 23.52
N THR A 250 0.19 7.78 22.28
CA THR A 250 1.54 7.97 21.77
C THR A 250 1.89 9.44 21.62
N LEU A 251 0.98 10.24 21.06
CA LEU A 251 1.16 11.68 20.89
C LEU A 251 1.20 12.39 22.26
N ASP A 252 0.35 12.01 23.19
CA ASP A 252 0.33 12.56 24.54
C ASP A 252 1.62 12.19 25.33
N GLU A 253 2.11 10.96 25.21
CA GLU A 253 3.39 10.53 25.79
C GLU A 253 4.57 11.34 25.25
N MET A 254 4.57 11.66 23.95
CA MET A 254 5.59 12.51 23.34
C MET A 254 5.52 13.94 23.87
N GLU A 255 4.34 14.53 23.91
CA GLU A 255 4.13 15.89 24.40
C GLU A 255 4.65 16.06 25.83
N GLU A 256 4.31 15.15 26.74
CA GLU A 256 4.78 15.20 28.15
C GLU A 256 6.30 15.15 28.27
N ARG A 257 6.97 14.38 27.40
CA ARG A 257 8.43 14.26 27.42
C ARG A 257 9.12 15.51 26.90
N ILE A 258 8.59 16.08 25.82
CA ILE A 258 9.18 17.24 25.16
C ILE A 258 9.01 18.50 26.04
N LYS A 259 7.84 18.63 26.66
CA LYS A 259 7.62 19.74 27.66
C LYS A 259 8.67 19.81 28.70
N LYS A 260 9.25 18.69 29.13
CA LYS A 260 10.28 18.61 30.19
C LYS A 260 11.68 18.93 29.68
N GLN A 261 11.93 18.90 28.38
CA GLN A 261 13.29 18.97 27.83
C GLN A 261 13.60 20.24 27.04
N SER A 262 12.65 20.78 26.25
CA SER A 262 12.90 21.91 25.37
C SER A 262 11.64 22.67 25.00
N SER A 263 11.59 23.98 25.22
CA SER A 263 10.47 24.82 24.78
C SER A 263 10.39 25.00 23.27
N HIS A 264 11.52 24.96 22.57
CA HIS A 264 11.57 25.07 21.11
C HIS A 264 11.00 23.81 20.43
N LEU A 265 11.41 22.62 20.87
CA LEU A 265 10.87 21.35 20.34
C LEU A 265 9.39 21.17 20.67
N TYR A 266 8.93 21.74 21.80
CA TYR A 266 7.53 21.68 22.18
C TYR A 266 6.60 22.39 21.19
N SER A 267 6.97 23.57 20.69
CA SER A 267 6.16 24.29 19.71
C SER A 267 6.06 23.53 18.37
N GLN A 268 7.16 22.87 17.95
CA GLN A 268 7.20 22.07 16.74
C GLN A 268 6.37 20.78 16.88
N GLU A 269 6.47 20.12 18.04
CA GLU A 269 5.69 18.94 18.37
C GLU A 269 4.20 19.25 18.38
N LEU A 270 3.78 20.32 19.04
CA LEU A 270 2.38 20.73 19.11
C LEU A 270 1.81 21.01 17.71
N ALA A 271 2.56 21.68 16.85
CA ALA A 271 2.16 21.91 15.46
C ALA A 271 2.01 20.58 14.69
N ALA A 272 2.94 19.65 14.85
CA ALA A 272 2.90 18.34 14.20
C ALA A 272 1.79 17.43 14.76
N LYS A 273 1.54 17.48 16.06
CA LYS A 273 0.41 16.81 16.71
C LYS A 273 -0.92 17.30 16.13
N ASN A 274 -1.11 18.61 16.05
CA ASN A 274 -2.30 19.24 15.48
C ASN A 274 -2.46 18.87 13.98
N GLY A 275 -1.39 18.85 13.20
CA GLY A 275 -1.41 18.41 11.80
C GLY A 275 -1.83 16.95 11.64
N SER A 276 -1.44 16.08 12.56
CA SER A 276 -1.86 14.67 12.59
C SER A 276 -3.36 14.52 12.86
N PHE A 277 -3.91 15.30 13.81
CA PHE A 277 -5.35 15.30 14.09
C PHE A 277 -6.15 15.95 12.95
N LEU A 278 -5.63 17.01 12.34
CA LEU A 278 -6.27 17.63 11.17
C LEU A 278 -6.38 16.62 10.01
N TRP A 279 -5.33 15.83 9.77
CA TRP A 279 -5.38 14.76 8.79
C TRP A 279 -6.42 13.69 9.13
N LYS A 280 -6.49 13.25 10.40
CA LYS A 280 -7.52 12.31 10.87
C LYS A 280 -8.93 12.84 10.59
N SER A 281 -9.20 14.08 10.96
CA SER A 281 -10.49 14.74 10.73
C SER A 281 -10.81 14.89 9.24
N HIS A 282 -9.80 15.24 8.42
CA HIS A 282 -9.95 15.33 6.98
C HIS A 282 -10.25 13.97 6.34
N ALA A 283 -9.58 12.90 6.77
CA ALA A 283 -9.85 11.55 6.29
C ALA A 283 -11.30 11.13 6.59
N LEU A 284 -11.80 11.43 7.78
CA LEU A 284 -13.19 11.17 8.16
C LEU A 284 -14.18 11.94 7.26
N ARG A 285 -13.95 13.25 7.03
CA ARG A 285 -14.79 14.07 6.13
C ARG A 285 -14.77 13.52 4.70
N SER A 286 -13.60 13.18 4.19
CA SER A 286 -13.43 12.71 2.81
C SER A 286 -14.20 11.42 2.55
N VAL A 287 -14.17 10.47 3.47
CA VAL A 287 -14.93 9.23 3.36
C VAL A 287 -16.44 9.52 3.33
N ASN A 288 -16.92 10.39 4.22
CA ASN A 288 -18.34 10.72 4.27
C ASN A 288 -18.80 11.54 3.06
N GLN A 289 -17.96 12.43 2.52
CA GLN A 289 -18.26 13.16 1.28
C GLN A 289 -18.35 12.21 0.08
N GLU A 290 -17.47 11.23 -0.01
CA GLU A 290 -17.54 10.23 -1.09
C GLU A 290 -18.78 9.35 -0.97
N SER A 291 -19.17 8.92 0.24
CA SER A 291 -20.43 8.18 0.45
C SER A 291 -21.64 9.01 0.02
N ALA A 292 -21.74 10.24 0.46
CA ALA A 292 -22.83 11.16 0.08
C ALA A 292 -22.88 11.41 -1.45
N LYS A 293 -21.71 11.54 -2.09
CA LYS A 293 -21.64 11.67 -3.55
C LYS A 293 -22.15 10.41 -4.26
N GLN A 294 -21.79 9.22 -3.78
CA GLN A 294 -22.25 7.95 -4.35
C GLN A 294 -23.78 7.79 -4.19
N GLU A 295 -24.32 8.13 -3.03
CA GLU A 295 -25.75 8.13 -2.77
C GLU A 295 -26.49 9.13 -3.71
N ALA A 296 -25.95 10.35 -3.85
CA ALA A 296 -26.49 11.33 -4.78
C ALA A 296 -26.49 10.82 -6.24
N LEU A 297 -25.38 10.16 -6.67
CA LEU A 297 -25.30 9.57 -8.00
C LEU A 297 -26.30 8.43 -8.22
N GLN A 298 -26.56 7.62 -7.20
CA GLN A 298 -27.53 6.52 -7.27
C GLN A 298 -28.98 7.01 -7.25
N SER A 299 -29.23 8.18 -6.67
CA SER A 299 -30.57 8.79 -6.61
C SER A 299 -30.90 9.67 -7.82
N LEU A 300 -29.99 9.86 -8.77
CA LEU A 300 -30.24 10.63 -9.99
C LEU A 300 -31.31 9.95 -10.85
N ASP A 301 -32.30 10.74 -11.25
CA ASP A 301 -33.30 10.38 -12.25
C ASP A 301 -32.95 11.00 -13.62
N GLY A 302 -33.78 10.74 -14.62
CA GLY A 302 -33.57 11.26 -15.98
C GLY A 302 -33.73 12.79 -16.12
N GLN A 303 -34.11 13.49 -15.05
CA GLN A 303 -34.33 14.95 -15.02
C GLN A 303 -33.32 15.67 -14.11
N SER A 304 -32.51 14.92 -13.35
CA SER A 304 -31.55 15.49 -12.39
C SER A 304 -30.12 15.36 -12.89
N VAL A 305 -29.27 16.34 -12.58
CA VAL A 305 -27.85 16.36 -12.95
C VAL A 305 -27.02 16.73 -11.72
N LEU A 306 -25.98 15.96 -11.43
CA LEU A 306 -24.99 16.30 -10.41
C LEU A 306 -23.86 17.13 -11.03
N PHE A 307 -23.73 18.38 -10.59
CA PHE A 307 -22.58 19.22 -10.93
C PHE A 307 -21.50 19.10 -9.86
N VAL A 308 -20.28 18.72 -10.28
CA VAL A 308 -19.10 18.77 -9.43
C VAL A 308 -18.27 19.98 -9.87
N ILE A 309 -18.19 20.98 -9.00
CA ILE A 309 -17.40 22.20 -9.25
C ILE A 309 -16.11 22.06 -8.45
N ASP A 310 -14.98 22.05 -9.15
CA ASP A 310 -13.65 22.07 -8.54
C ASP A 310 -13.02 23.45 -8.79
N TRP A 311 -12.43 24.04 -7.75
CA TRP A 311 -11.72 25.30 -7.88
C TRP A 311 -10.30 25.03 -8.34
N PRO A 312 -9.86 25.62 -9.47
CA PRO A 312 -8.46 25.46 -9.87
C PRO A 312 -7.57 26.07 -8.78
N MET A 313 -6.83 25.22 -8.08
CA MET A 313 -5.84 25.70 -7.13
C MET A 313 -4.82 26.55 -7.87
N LYS A 314 -4.78 27.84 -7.59
CA LYS A 314 -3.68 28.70 -8.04
C LYS A 314 -2.43 28.26 -7.28
N PHE A 315 -1.52 27.64 -7.98
CA PHE A 315 -0.16 27.47 -7.46
C PHE A 315 0.46 28.88 -7.38
N PHE A 316 0.57 29.41 -6.17
CA PHE A 316 1.43 30.57 -5.96
C PHE A 316 2.86 30.11 -6.21
N LYS A 317 3.55 30.81 -7.12
CA LYS A 317 4.97 30.64 -7.40
C LYS A 317 5.78 31.13 -6.21
#